data_1fe51855efe8908942a970b226656d43
#
_entry.id   1fe51855efe8908942a970b226656d43
#
_cell.length_a   1.000
_cell.length_b   1.000
_cell.length_c   1.000
_cell.angle_alpha   90.00
_cell.angle_beta   90.00
_cell.angle_gamma   90.00
#
_symmetry.space_group_name_H-M   'P 1'
#
loop_
_entity.id
_entity.type
_entity.pdbx_description
1 polymer ?
#
loop_
_entity_poly.entity_id
_entity_poly.type
_entity_poly.pdbx_seq_one_letter_code
_entity_poly.pdbx_strand_id
1 'polypeptide(L)'
;MSNATYDAIVIGSGPAGAMAARTLARRGRSVMMLERDKLPRPKACGGGLTGNIRKSIDFELDDVVENVVTRTFCVFKGTRSILLQPKGLHVQMVQRDKFDNYLTQRAVADGAELRDGTPMRKMTSEHGSKIIETPSGTFKAKVVIGADGAASPTARAAGLRLNTPLGIAMDADLAVRPEQYEKWKDTAIF
;
A
#
# COMPACT_ATOMS: atom_id res chain seq x y z
N MET A 1 4.91 27.41 12.50
CA MET A 1 5.58 26.24 11.91
C MET A 1 6.12 25.42 13.08
N SER A 2 5.72 24.16 13.21
CA SER A 2 6.22 23.30 14.31
C SER A 2 7.71 23.01 14.07
N ASN A 3 8.57 23.45 14.99
CA ASN A 3 10.00 23.13 14.98
C ASN A 3 10.30 21.70 15.45
N ALA A 4 9.27 20.86 15.56
CA ALA A 4 9.43 19.49 16.04
C ALA A 4 10.18 18.64 15.02
N THR A 5 11.18 17.90 15.49
CA THR A 5 11.92 16.91 14.71
C THR A 5 11.30 15.54 14.97
N TYR A 6 10.77 14.90 13.94
CA TYR A 6 10.25 13.53 14.01
C TYR A 6 11.40 12.51 14.12
N ASP A 7 11.15 11.40 14.80
CA ASP A 7 12.10 10.28 14.73
C ASP A 7 12.16 9.71 13.32
N ALA A 8 10.98 9.62 12.66
CA ALA A 8 10.89 9.19 11.26
C ALA A 8 9.79 9.93 10.50
N ILE A 9 10.04 10.19 9.21
CA ILE A 9 9.00 10.53 8.24
C ILE A 9 8.94 9.43 7.20
N VAL A 10 7.72 8.89 7.01
CA VAL A 10 7.43 7.85 6.02
C VAL A 10 6.78 8.52 4.80
N ILE A 11 7.38 8.34 3.63
CA ILE A 11 6.86 8.88 2.37
C ILE A 11 6.06 7.80 1.65
N GLY A 12 4.75 8.01 1.54
CA GLY A 12 3.77 7.06 1.02
C GLY A 12 3.05 6.30 2.12
N SER A 13 1.72 6.23 2.03
CA SER A 13 0.83 5.53 2.95
C SER A 13 0.20 4.25 2.36
N GLY A 14 0.85 3.66 1.34
CA GLY A 14 0.51 2.31 0.91
C GLY A 14 0.82 1.28 2.00
N PRO A 15 0.55 -0.02 1.77
CA PRO A 15 0.71 -1.05 2.79
C PRO A 15 2.07 -1.05 3.49
N ALA A 16 3.15 -0.87 2.73
CA ALA A 16 4.51 -0.82 3.30
C ALA A 16 4.70 0.39 4.22
N GLY A 17 4.25 1.58 3.80
CA GLY A 17 4.40 2.81 4.58
C GLY A 17 3.52 2.82 5.82
N ALA A 18 2.26 2.42 5.69
CA ALA A 18 1.33 2.32 6.82
C ALA A 18 1.86 1.35 7.89
N MET A 19 2.32 0.17 7.49
CA MET A 19 2.86 -0.81 8.45
C MET A 19 4.20 -0.38 9.06
N ALA A 20 5.06 0.30 8.30
CA ALA A 20 6.30 0.89 8.84
C ALA A 20 5.99 1.96 9.88
N ALA A 21 5.09 2.90 9.57
CA ALA A 21 4.68 3.96 10.47
C ALA A 21 4.03 3.40 11.74
N ARG A 22 3.11 2.44 11.59
CA ARG A 22 2.47 1.74 12.70
C ARG A 22 3.48 1.07 13.62
N THR A 23 4.43 0.34 13.05
CA THR A 23 5.46 -0.38 13.82
C THR A 23 6.33 0.58 14.64
N LEU A 24 6.67 1.74 14.10
CA LEU A 24 7.46 2.75 14.80
C LEU A 24 6.62 3.46 15.87
N ALA A 25 5.38 3.84 15.58
CA ALA A 25 4.49 4.49 16.53
C ALA A 25 4.24 3.61 17.76
N ARG A 26 3.97 2.32 17.56
CA ARG A 26 3.83 1.35 18.67
C ARG A 26 5.10 1.17 19.52
N ARG A 27 6.26 1.55 18.98
CA ARG A 27 7.52 1.59 19.73
C ARG A 27 7.80 2.96 20.37
N GLY A 28 6.78 3.84 20.45
CA GLY A 28 6.88 5.15 21.08
C GLY A 28 7.71 6.17 20.28
N ARG A 29 7.89 5.95 18.95
CA ARG A 29 8.60 6.90 18.09
C ARG A 29 7.64 7.95 17.55
N SER A 30 8.08 9.19 17.45
CA SER A 30 7.35 10.25 16.77
C SER A 30 7.45 10.05 15.26
N VAL A 31 6.31 9.72 14.60
CA VAL A 31 6.26 9.34 13.19
C VAL A 31 5.23 10.16 12.46
N MET A 32 5.60 10.69 11.29
CA MET A 32 4.69 11.30 10.34
C MET A 32 4.65 10.48 9.05
N MET A 33 3.46 10.28 8.49
CA MET A 33 3.26 9.79 7.12
C MET A 33 2.90 10.95 6.20
N LEU A 34 3.61 11.06 5.08
CA LEU A 34 3.28 11.97 3.99
C LEU A 34 2.73 11.16 2.81
N GLU A 35 1.46 11.38 2.48
CA GLU A 35 0.83 10.78 1.29
C GLU A 35 0.49 11.88 0.28
N ARG A 36 0.86 11.66 -0.99
CA ARG A 36 0.66 12.65 -2.05
C ARG A 36 -0.81 12.87 -2.40
N ASP A 37 -1.60 11.79 -2.33
CA ASP A 37 -3.01 11.78 -2.69
C ASP A 37 -3.88 11.89 -1.43
N LYS A 38 -5.12 12.39 -1.58
CA LYS A 38 -6.11 12.31 -0.53
C LYS A 38 -6.62 10.87 -0.38
N LEU A 39 -6.76 10.40 0.86
CA LEU A 39 -7.27 9.08 1.17
C LEU A 39 -8.80 9.09 1.38
N PRO A 40 -9.51 8.01 0.99
CA PRO A 40 -9.03 6.85 0.24
C PRO A 40 -8.70 7.19 -1.22
N ARG A 41 -7.71 6.50 -1.80
CA ARG A 41 -7.27 6.77 -3.18
C ARG A 41 -7.22 5.49 -4.01
N PRO A 42 -7.54 5.54 -5.31
CA PRO A 42 -7.41 4.40 -6.20
C PRO A 42 -5.95 3.96 -6.32
N LYS A 43 -5.74 2.67 -6.49
CA LYS A 43 -4.43 2.08 -6.76
C LYS A 43 -4.60 0.82 -7.60
N ALA A 44 -4.15 0.84 -8.85
CA ALA A 44 -4.20 -0.31 -9.73
C ALA A 44 -3.51 -1.53 -9.11
N CYS A 45 -4.29 -2.58 -8.88
CA CYS A 45 -3.87 -3.85 -8.28
C CYS A 45 -5.04 -4.82 -8.28
N GLY A 46 -4.83 -6.09 -8.59
CA GLY A 46 -5.87 -7.13 -8.47
C GLY A 46 -6.36 -7.43 -7.05
N GLY A 47 -5.76 -6.80 -6.02
CA GLY A 47 -6.27 -6.84 -4.64
C GLY A 47 -6.14 -8.19 -3.91
N GLY A 48 -5.42 -9.16 -4.46
CA GLY A 48 -5.29 -10.47 -3.85
C GLY A 48 -4.29 -10.51 -2.69
N LEU A 49 -4.75 -10.81 -1.49
CA LEU A 49 -3.94 -11.02 -0.30
C LEU A 49 -3.73 -12.52 -0.09
N THR A 50 -2.49 -12.98 -0.24
CA THR A 50 -2.13 -14.39 -0.01
C THR A 50 -2.01 -14.70 1.48
N GLY A 51 -2.06 -15.98 1.87
CA GLY A 51 -2.02 -16.42 3.27
C GLY A 51 -0.81 -15.95 4.09
N ASN A 52 0.26 -15.49 3.44
CA ASN A 52 1.42 -14.92 4.13
C ASN A 52 1.15 -13.55 4.77
N ILE A 53 0.12 -12.81 4.35
CA ILE A 53 -0.22 -11.50 4.93
C ILE A 53 -0.49 -11.62 6.43
N ARG A 54 -1.19 -12.68 6.87
CA ARG A 54 -1.49 -12.92 8.28
C ARG A 54 -0.26 -13.08 9.19
N LYS A 55 0.91 -13.38 8.60
CA LYS A 55 2.19 -13.42 9.35
C LYS A 55 2.78 -12.02 9.56
N SER A 56 2.35 -11.05 8.76
CA SER A 56 2.90 -9.69 8.76
C SER A 56 2.02 -8.68 9.48
N ILE A 57 0.80 -9.05 9.84
CA ILE A 57 -0.17 -8.21 10.55
C ILE A 57 -0.68 -8.92 11.80
N ASP A 58 -1.04 -8.15 12.81
CA ASP A 58 -1.50 -8.60 14.13
C ASP A 58 -2.95 -8.15 14.44
N PHE A 59 -3.74 -7.95 13.39
CA PHE A 59 -5.14 -7.55 13.45
C PHE A 59 -5.94 -8.21 12.33
N GLU A 60 -7.26 -8.25 12.50
CA GLU A 60 -8.17 -8.83 11.51
C GLU A 60 -8.38 -7.90 10.31
N LEU A 61 -8.69 -8.51 9.16
CA LEU A 61 -8.94 -7.83 7.90
C LEU A 61 -10.40 -7.95 7.43
N ASP A 62 -11.27 -8.54 8.23
CA ASP A 62 -12.64 -8.89 7.84
C ASP A 62 -13.44 -7.66 7.36
N ASP A 63 -13.17 -6.49 7.95
CA ASP A 63 -13.82 -5.22 7.56
C ASP A 63 -13.48 -4.75 6.13
N VAL A 64 -12.42 -5.27 5.52
CA VAL A 64 -11.92 -4.84 4.20
C VAL A 64 -11.80 -5.97 3.18
N VAL A 65 -12.04 -7.21 3.59
CA VAL A 65 -12.11 -8.37 2.68
C VAL A 65 -13.48 -8.41 2.05
N GLU A 66 -13.52 -8.28 0.73
CA GLU A 66 -14.78 -8.30 -0.03
C GLU A 66 -15.13 -9.70 -0.53
N ASN A 67 -14.15 -10.54 -0.75
CA ASN A 67 -14.35 -11.88 -1.27
C ASN A 67 -13.16 -12.80 -0.95
N VAL A 68 -13.36 -14.11 -1.10
CA VAL A 68 -12.31 -15.12 -0.99
C VAL A 68 -12.26 -15.97 -2.25
N VAL A 69 -11.13 -15.96 -2.92
CA VAL A 69 -10.87 -16.81 -4.09
C VAL A 69 -10.28 -18.14 -3.63
N THR A 70 -10.91 -19.22 -4.07
CA THR A 70 -10.51 -20.61 -3.75
C THR A 70 -10.18 -21.44 -4.98
N ARG A 71 -10.45 -20.90 -6.18
CA ARG A 71 -10.24 -21.58 -7.46
C ARG A 71 -9.43 -20.71 -8.41
N THR A 72 -8.75 -21.35 -9.34
CA THR A 72 -8.03 -20.66 -10.42
C THR A 72 -8.43 -21.27 -11.75
N PHE A 73 -8.88 -20.45 -12.68
CA PHE A 73 -9.21 -20.85 -14.04
C PHE A 73 -8.16 -20.26 -14.99
N CYS A 74 -7.35 -21.12 -15.57
CA CYS A 74 -6.32 -20.71 -16.51
C CYS A 74 -6.77 -20.99 -17.95
N VAL A 75 -6.61 -20.00 -18.83
CA VAL A 75 -6.92 -20.11 -20.25
C VAL A 75 -5.66 -19.91 -21.08
N PHE A 76 -5.28 -20.89 -21.86
CA PHE A 76 -4.12 -20.80 -22.74
C PHE A 76 -4.56 -20.58 -24.18
N LYS A 77 -4.16 -19.45 -24.77
CA LYS A 77 -4.45 -19.06 -26.16
C LYS A 77 -5.93 -19.16 -26.55
N GLY A 78 -6.86 -19.01 -25.61
CA GLY A 78 -8.29 -19.08 -25.84
C GLY A 78 -8.84 -20.48 -26.22
N THR A 79 -8.00 -21.52 -26.30
CA THR A 79 -8.39 -22.84 -26.81
C THR A 79 -8.31 -23.96 -25.78
N ARG A 80 -7.46 -23.81 -24.80
CA ARG A 80 -7.29 -24.79 -23.71
C ARG A 80 -7.51 -24.13 -22.38
N SER A 81 -8.22 -24.78 -21.50
CA SER A 81 -8.46 -24.26 -20.16
C SER A 81 -8.36 -25.36 -19.11
N ILE A 82 -7.99 -24.97 -17.91
CA ILE A 82 -7.94 -25.83 -16.74
C ILE A 82 -8.51 -25.09 -15.53
N LEU A 83 -9.38 -25.75 -14.78
CA LEU A 83 -9.83 -25.28 -13.48
C LEU A 83 -9.05 -26.00 -12.39
N LEU A 84 -8.36 -25.23 -11.57
CA LEU A 84 -7.60 -25.72 -10.44
C LEU A 84 -8.30 -25.34 -9.13
N GLN A 85 -8.38 -26.26 -8.22
CA GLN A 85 -8.91 -26.04 -6.87
C GLN A 85 -7.94 -26.68 -5.84
N PRO A 86 -6.78 -26.08 -5.61
CA PRO A 86 -5.80 -26.62 -4.67
C PRO A 86 -6.38 -26.58 -3.24
N LYS A 87 -6.14 -27.65 -2.47
CA LYS A 87 -6.52 -27.66 -1.05
C LYS A 87 -5.78 -26.53 -0.31
N GLY A 88 -6.53 -25.72 0.45
CA GLY A 88 -5.97 -24.64 1.26
C GLY A 88 -5.61 -23.36 0.49
N LEU A 89 -5.98 -23.25 -0.80
CA LEU A 89 -5.90 -21.96 -1.49
C LEU A 89 -7.01 -21.05 -0.99
N HIS A 90 -6.62 -19.99 -0.30
CA HIS A 90 -7.49 -18.91 0.13
C HIS A 90 -6.79 -17.59 -0.15
N VAL A 91 -7.26 -16.87 -1.17
CA VAL A 91 -6.78 -15.52 -1.48
C VAL A 91 -7.90 -14.55 -1.10
N GLN A 92 -7.67 -13.75 -0.07
CA GLN A 92 -8.60 -12.71 0.33
C GLN A 92 -8.51 -11.55 -0.66
N MET A 93 -9.65 -11.12 -1.19
CA MET A 93 -9.72 -10.04 -2.17
C MET A 93 -10.14 -8.76 -1.48
N VAL A 94 -9.41 -7.68 -1.76
CA VAL A 94 -9.66 -6.36 -1.19
C VAL A 94 -9.68 -5.28 -2.28
N GLN A 95 -10.45 -4.23 -2.06
CA GLN A 95 -10.29 -2.99 -2.82
C GLN A 95 -9.14 -2.18 -2.22
N ARG A 96 -8.16 -1.81 -3.05
CA ARG A 96 -6.92 -1.20 -2.59
C ARG A 96 -7.11 0.19 -1.98
N ASP A 97 -8.10 0.95 -2.40
CA ASP A 97 -8.46 2.23 -1.79
C ASP A 97 -8.90 2.05 -0.32
N LYS A 98 -9.81 1.10 -0.08
CA LYS A 98 -10.30 0.76 1.26
C LYS A 98 -9.19 0.14 2.12
N PHE A 99 -8.46 -0.83 1.56
CA PHE A 99 -7.41 -1.55 2.26
C PHE A 99 -6.25 -0.64 2.67
N ASP A 100 -5.73 0.17 1.73
CA ASP A 100 -4.63 1.09 2.03
C ASP A 100 -5.05 2.12 3.09
N ASN A 101 -6.28 2.65 2.98
CA ASN A 101 -6.83 3.55 3.99
C ASN A 101 -7.01 2.86 5.35
N TYR A 102 -7.52 1.63 5.38
CA TYR A 102 -7.66 0.87 6.62
C TYR A 102 -6.33 0.69 7.35
N LEU A 103 -5.27 0.28 6.65
CA LEU A 103 -3.94 0.15 7.23
C LEU A 103 -3.41 1.49 7.75
N THR A 104 -3.66 2.57 7.00
CA THR A 104 -3.25 3.92 7.39
C THR A 104 -3.96 4.38 8.66
N GLN A 105 -5.28 4.14 8.77
CA GLN A 105 -6.04 4.47 9.98
C GLN A 105 -5.56 3.66 11.20
N ARG A 106 -5.16 2.40 11.01
CA ARG A 106 -4.52 1.60 12.08
C ARG A 106 -3.20 2.23 12.54
N ALA A 107 -2.39 2.74 11.63
CA ALA A 107 -1.15 3.44 11.98
C ALA A 107 -1.43 4.74 12.74
N VAL A 108 -2.45 5.49 12.34
CA VAL A 108 -2.88 6.71 13.04
C VAL A 108 -3.41 6.39 14.44
N ALA A 109 -4.23 5.35 14.59
CA ALA A 109 -4.74 4.90 15.89
C ALA A 109 -3.61 4.48 16.85
N ASP A 110 -2.52 3.95 16.32
CA ASP A 110 -1.32 3.58 17.08
C ASP A 110 -0.34 4.77 17.30
N GLY A 111 -0.72 6.00 16.90
CA GLY A 111 -0.01 7.24 17.21
C GLY A 111 0.84 7.85 16.09
N ALA A 112 0.75 7.36 14.85
CA ALA A 112 1.39 8.02 13.72
C ALA A 112 0.57 9.24 13.26
N GLU A 113 1.23 10.34 12.90
CA GLU A 113 0.59 11.49 12.28
C GLU A 113 0.45 11.28 10.77
N LEU A 114 -0.72 11.57 10.20
CA LEU A 114 -0.97 11.52 8.76
C LEU A 114 -1.10 12.92 8.16
N ARG A 115 -0.41 13.16 7.06
CA ARG A 115 -0.59 14.30 6.15
C ARG A 115 -0.84 13.79 4.74
N ASP A 116 -2.08 13.54 4.40
CA ASP A 116 -2.49 13.19 3.04
C ASP A 116 -2.70 14.43 2.15
N GLY A 117 -2.70 14.27 0.85
CA GLY A 117 -2.67 15.39 -0.10
C GLY A 117 -1.38 16.23 0.01
N THR A 118 -0.31 15.64 0.55
CA THR A 118 0.93 16.35 0.88
C THR A 118 2.13 15.66 0.21
N PRO A 119 2.34 15.89 -1.10
CA PRO A 119 3.47 15.31 -1.82
C PRO A 119 4.81 15.87 -1.34
N MET A 120 5.79 15.00 -1.17
CA MET A 120 7.19 15.44 -1.01
C MET A 120 7.67 16.10 -2.31
N ARG A 121 8.20 17.31 -2.23
CA ARG A 121 8.79 18.07 -3.33
C ARG A 121 10.30 17.88 -3.40
N LYS A 122 10.95 17.95 -2.24
CA LYS A 122 12.41 17.88 -2.14
C LYS A 122 12.79 17.23 -0.81
N MET A 123 13.92 16.57 -0.81
CA MET A 123 14.55 16.05 0.40
C MET A 123 16.04 16.45 0.40
N THR A 124 16.49 17.02 1.51
CA THR A 124 17.90 17.37 1.75
C THR A 124 18.36 16.81 3.09
N SER A 125 19.67 16.88 3.34
CA SER A 125 20.25 16.49 4.63
C SER A 125 21.00 17.68 5.20
N GLU A 126 20.67 18.04 6.45
CA GLU A 126 21.29 19.17 7.15
C GLU A 126 21.58 18.77 8.59
N HIS A 127 22.82 18.93 9.03
CA HIS A 127 23.25 18.66 10.41
C HIS A 127 22.75 17.29 10.95
N GLY A 128 22.87 16.24 10.14
CA GLY A 128 22.47 14.88 10.53
C GLY A 128 20.97 14.61 10.49
N SER A 129 20.15 15.59 10.11
CA SER A 129 18.71 15.44 9.95
C SER A 129 18.31 15.48 8.47
N LYS A 130 17.14 14.92 8.16
CA LYS A 130 16.49 15.02 6.85
C LYS A 130 15.48 16.15 6.86
N ILE A 131 15.52 16.98 5.85
CA ILE A 131 14.60 18.09 5.64
C ILE A 131 13.71 17.75 4.44
N ILE A 132 12.41 17.74 4.65
CA ILE A 132 11.41 17.41 3.63
C ILE A 132 10.58 18.65 3.33
N GLU A 133 10.66 19.13 2.10
CA GLU A 133 9.85 20.25 1.60
C GLU A 133 8.59 19.71 0.94
N THR A 134 7.45 20.29 1.30
CA THR A 134 6.11 19.99 0.76
C THR A 134 5.38 21.29 0.43
N PRO A 135 4.26 21.26 -0.31
CA PRO A 135 3.43 22.45 -0.53
C PRO A 135 2.85 23.05 0.76
N SER A 136 2.68 22.24 1.81
CA SER A 136 2.12 22.66 3.10
C SER A 136 3.17 23.08 4.13
N GLY A 137 4.46 23.06 3.76
CA GLY A 137 5.54 23.47 4.65
C GLY A 137 6.72 22.49 4.64
N THR A 138 7.65 22.75 5.55
CA THR A 138 8.90 21.96 5.69
C THR A 138 8.86 21.16 6.98
N PHE A 139 9.24 19.88 6.90
CA PHE A 139 9.29 18.96 8.01
C PHE A 139 10.70 18.42 8.21
N LYS A 140 11.04 18.12 9.46
CA LYS A 140 12.37 17.63 9.85
C LYS A 140 12.27 16.27 10.52
N ALA A 141 13.15 15.35 10.14
CA ALA A 141 13.22 14.02 10.73
C ALA A 141 14.68 13.54 10.89
N LYS A 142 14.89 12.62 11.84
CA LYS A 142 16.16 11.91 11.97
C LYS A 142 16.36 10.92 10.80
N VAL A 143 15.26 10.23 10.40
CA VAL A 143 15.27 9.22 9.35
C VAL A 143 14.07 9.44 8.41
N VAL A 144 14.26 9.12 7.12
CA VAL A 144 13.18 9.03 6.13
C VAL A 144 13.06 7.60 5.63
N ILE A 145 11.83 7.10 5.58
CA ILE A 145 11.49 5.81 5.02
C ILE A 145 10.75 6.05 3.71
N GLY A 146 11.36 5.68 2.59
CA GLY A 146 10.71 5.70 1.27
C GLY A 146 9.80 4.50 1.09
N ALA A 147 8.48 4.72 1.01
CA ALA A 147 7.45 3.73 0.74
C ALA A 147 6.50 4.20 -0.38
N ASP A 148 7.02 5.02 -1.28
CA ASP A 148 6.34 5.78 -2.32
C ASP A 148 6.21 5.03 -3.66
N GLY A 149 6.41 3.70 -3.61
CA GLY A 149 6.16 2.77 -4.70
C GLY A 149 7.30 2.65 -5.71
N ALA A 150 7.02 1.97 -6.82
CA ALA A 150 8.05 1.55 -7.77
C ALA A 150 8.81 2.70 -8.45
N ALA A 151 8.17 3.85 -8.65
CA ALA A 151 8.82 5.03 -9.24
C ALA A 151 9.55 5.92 -8.22
N SER A 152 9.55 5.58 -6.98
CA SER A 152 10.09 6.24 -5.77
C SER A 152 10.86 7.54 -5.98
N PRO A 153 10.23 8.73 -5.81
CA PRO A 153 10.92 10.00 -5.70
C PRO A 153 11.92 10.02 -4.54
N THR A 154 11.59 9.35 -3.43
CA THR A 154 12.47 9.28 -2.25
C THR A 154 13.78 8.55 -2.56
N ALA A 155 13.71 7.42 -3.27
CA ALA A 155 14.92 6.69 -3.66
C ALA A 155 15.82 7.55 -4.56
N ARG A 156 15.23 8.27 -5.54
CA ARG A 156 15.98 9.20 -6.39
C ARG A 156 16.61 10.33 -5.59
N ALA A 157 15.87 10.95 -4.67
CA ALA A 157 16.39 12.01 -3.80
C ALA A 157 17.50 11.53 -2.86
N ALA A 158 17.50 10.24 -2.51
CA ALA A 158 18.56 9.59 -1.73
C ALA A 158 19.76 9.15 -2.58
N GLY A 159 19.77 9.39 -3.90
CA GLY A 159 20.82 8.96 -4.81
C GLY A 159 20.83 7.46 -5.11
N LEU A 160 19.77 6.73 -4.75
CA LEU A 160 19.66 5.31 -5.04
C LEU A 160 19.28 5.08 -6.50
N ARG A 161 19.99 4.20 -7.18
CA ARG A 161 19.69 3.80 -8.56
C ARG A 161 18.63 2.69 -8.54
N LEU A 162 17.49 2.94 -9.18
CA LEU A 162 16.45 1.94 -9.40
C LEU A 162 16.71 1.30 -10.77
N ASN A 163 17.46 0.21 -10.80
CA ASN A 163 17.77 -0.51 -12.05
C ASN A 163 16.76 -1.63 -12.37
N THR A 164 15.62 -1.64 -11.69
CA THR A 164 14.59 -2.66 -11.90
C THR A 164 13.69 -2.25 -13.06
N PRO A 165 13.49 -3.10 -14.08
CA PRO A 165 12.49 -2.85 -15.12
C PRO A 165 11.10 -2.68 -14.51
N LEU A 166 10.40 -1.64 -14.92
CA LEU A 166 9.03 -1.38 -14.46
C LEU A 166 8.04 -1.89 -15.51
N GLY A 167 7.06 -2.69 -15.07
CA GLY A 167 5.89 -3.02 -15.85
C GLY A 167 4.77 -2.00 -15.63
N ILE A 168 3.89 -1.87 -16.61
CA ILE A 168 2.65 -1.11 -16.49
C ILE A 168 1.52 -2.10 -16.24
N ALA A 169 0.72 -1.86 -15.20
CA ALA A 169 -0.51 -2.60 -14.92
C ALA A 169 -1.71 -1.66 -15.01
N MET A 170 -2.80 -2.15 -15.57
CA MET A 170 -4.08 -1.46 -15.64
C MET A 170 -5.14 -2.30 -14.92
N ASP A 171 -6.05 -1.64 -14.22
CA ASP A 171 -7.24 -2.20 -13.61
C ASP A 171 -8.47 -1.71 -14.35
N ALA A 172 -9.50 -2.57 -14.42
CA ALA A 172 -10.80 -2.21 -14.91
C ALA A 172 -11.88 -3.00 -14.15
N ASP A 173 -12.87 -2.29 -13.65
CA ASP A 173 -14.08 -2.88 -13.09
C ASP A 173 -15.10 -3.10 -14.21
N LEU A 174 -15.59 -4.33 -14.35
CA LEU A 174 -16.57 -4.69 -15.37
C LEU A 174 -17.90 -5.07 -14.72
N ALA A 175 -18.98 -4.45 -15.18
CA ALA A 175 -20.31 -4.90 -14.83
C ALA A 175 -20.57 -6.28 -15.46
N VAL A 176 -20.94 -7.23 -14.64
CA VAL A 176 -21.26 -8.59 -15.08
C VAL A 176 -22.70 -8.95 -14.70
N ARG A 177 -23.33 -9.85 -15.48
CA ARG A 177 -24.66 -10.36 -15.16
C ARG A 177 -24.62 -11.22 -13.89
N PRO A 178 -25.68 -11.22 -13.06
CA PRO A 178 -25.71 -11.95 -11.79
C PRO A 178 -25.30 -13.42 -11.91
N GLU A 179 -25.77 -14.13 -12.96
CA GLU A 179 -25.41 -15.54 -13.17
C GLU A 179 -23.91 -15.74 -13.48
N GLN A 180 -23.24 -14.78 -14.11
CA GLN A 180 -21.81 -14.83 -14.36
C GLN A 180 -21.04 -14.55 -13.07
N TYR A 181 -21.51 -13.59 -12.27
CA TYR A 181 -20.93 -13.33 -10.96
C TYR A 181 -20.99 -14.57 -10.06
N GLU A 182 -22.16 -15.19 -9.91
CA GLU A 182 -22.30 -16.40 -9.08
C GLU A 182 -21.41 -17.56 -9.54
N LYS A 183 -21.21 -17.71 -10.84
CA LYS A 183 -20.35 -18.75 -11.41
C LYS A 183 -18.86 -18.54 -11.08
N TRP A 184 -18.39 -17.29 -11.03
CA TRP A 184 -16.97 -16.97 -11.02
C TRP A 184 -16.49 -16.21 -9.77
N LYS A 185 -17.39 -15.84 -8.85
CA LYS A 185 -17.07 -14.99 -7.68
C LYS A 185 -15.92 -15.49 -6.82
N ASP A 186 -15.66 -16.79 -6.76
CA ASP A 186 -14.60 -17.42 -5.96
C ASP A 186 -13.41 -17.90 -6.83
N THR A 187 -13.31 -17.39 -8.05
CA THR A 187 -12.34 -17.87 -9.06
C THR A 187 -11.48 -16.74 -9.61
N ALA A 188 -10.16 -16.88 -9.52
CA ALA A 188 -9.23 -16.06 -10.29
C ALA A 188 -9.10 -16.62 -11.72
N ILE A 189 -9.18 -15.76 -12.73
CA ILE A 189 -9.10 -16.15 -14.15
C ILE A 189 -7.81 -15.56 -14.74
N PHE A 190 -6.99 -16.40 -15.38
CA PHE A 190 -5.71 -16.06 -16.01
C PHE A 190 -5.67 -16.52 -17.47
#